data_38932931f134249d0eb22fab5290d9b2
#
_entry.id   38932931f134249d0eb22fab5290d9b2
#
_cell.length_a   1.000
_cell.length_b   1.000
_cell.length_c   1.000
_cell.angle_alpha   90.00
_cell.angle_beta   90.00
_cell.angle_gamma   90.00
#
_symmetry.space_group_name_H-M   'P 1'
#
loop_
_entity.id
_entity.type
_entity.pdbx_description
1 polymer ?
#
loop_
_entity_poly.entity_id
_entity_poly.type
_entity_poly.pdbx_seq_one_letter_code
_entity_poly.pdbx_strand_id
1 'polypeptide(L)'
;PPEYVDEIEKGPSAYSVTYDDDGNPVLHSPGDYNILVPGHRLMDVRKQVIDDAGIDKQVISFTAPGTLIETPDRSVELARRVNDIFADIQRSYPDQFPALATLPLNKPEACADEMERAVTELGLKGVCIFSNANGVAISDPCFWPMYERANELNVVFFVHPTFPVG
;
A
#
# COMPACT_ATOMS: atom_id res chain seq x y z
N PRO A 1 -8.65 2.11 1.20
CA PRO A 1 -9.50 2.91 2.10
C PRO A 1 -10.20 4.04 1.34
N PRO A 2 -11.40 4.53 1.78
CA PRO A 2 -12.10 5.64 1.13
C PRO A 2 -11.24 6.90 1.01
N GLU A 3 -10.51 7.22 2.05
CA GLU A 3 -9.62 8.40 2.12
C GLU A 3 -8.56 8.40 1.01
N TYR A 4 -8.11 7.23 0.56
CA TYR A 4 -7.18 7.14 -0.57
C TYR A 4 -7.87 7.50 -1.89
N VAL A 5 -9.12 7.08 -2.10
CA VAL A 5 -9.91 7.49 -3.28
C VAL A 5 -10.08 9.00 -3.30
N ASP A 6 -10.41 9.59 -2.14
CA ASP A 6 -10.52 11.04 -1.99
C ASP A 6 -9.21 11.78 -2.35
N GLU A 7 -8.05 11.21 -1.99
CA GLU A 7 -6.75 11.80 -2.34
C GLU A 7 -6.46 11.73 -3.86
N ILE A 8 -6.90 10.67 -4.52
CA ILE A 8 -6.78 10.53 -5.97
C ILE A 8 -7.70 11.55 -6.69
N GLU A 9 -8.93 11.72 -6.23
CA GLU A 9 -9.89 12.65 -6.84
C GLU A 9 -9.53 14.12 -6.65
N LYS A 10 -8.87 14.48 -5.54
CA LYS A 10 -8.50 15.86 -5.20
C LYS A 10 -7.22 16.35 -5.86
N GLY A 11 -6.30 15.46 -6.17
CA GLY A 11 -4.95 15.82 -6.61
C GLY A 11 -4.62 15.39 -8.02
N PRO A 12 -3.50 15.86 -8.57
CA PRO A 12 -2.97 15.27 -9.78
C PRO A 12 -2.60 13.82 -9.52
N SER A 13 -3.10 12.91 -10.34
CA SER A 13 -2.82 11.48 -10.21
C SER A 13 -2.75 10.83 -11.60
N ALA A 14 -1.94 9.78 -11.70
CA ALA A 14 -1.94 8.88 -12.83
C ALA A 14 -3.14 7.93 -12.84
N TYR A 15 -3.83 7.81 -11.70
CA TYR A 15 -5.13 7.13 -11.63
C TYR A 15 -6.27 8.07 -12.02
N SER A 16 -7.36 7.47 -12.52
CA SER A 16 -8.66 8.14 -12.60
C SER A 16 -9.72 7.30 -11.88
N VAL A 17 -10.74 7.96 -11.35
CA VAL A 17 -11.83 7.31 -10.64
C VAL A 17 -13.14 7.47 -11.44
N THR A 18 -13.85 6.37 -11.60
CA THR A 18 -15.25 6.35 -12.04
C THR A 18 -16.07 5.55 -11.02
N TYR A 19 -17.35 5.40 -11.24
CA TYR A 19 -18.21 4.62 -10.36
C TYR A 19 -19.00 3.60 -11.18
N ASP A 20 -19.14 2.38 -10.66
CA ASP A 20 -19.99 1.35 -11.27
C ASP A 20 -21.48 1.60 -10.97
N ASP A 21 -22.35 0.73 -11.50
CA ASP A 21 -23.79 0.84 -11.32
C ASP A 21 -24.25 0.66 -9.86
N ASP A 22 -23.44 0.03 -9.02
CA ASP A 22 -23.65 -0.15 -7.59
C ASP A 22 -23.07 1.00 -6.74
N GLY A 23 -22.44 1.99 -7.39
CA GLY A 23 -21.79 3.14 -6.73
C GLY A 23 -20.43 2.81 -6.12
N ASN A 24 -19.79 1.71 -6.50
CA ASN A 24 -18.43 1.42 -6.06
C ASN A 24 -17.41 2.22 -6.88
N PRO A 25 -16.39 2.82 -6.24
CA PRO A 25 -15.31 3.45 -6.97
C PRO A 25 -14.57 2.42 -7.85
N VAL A 26 -14.32 2.78 -9.08
CA VAL A 26 -13.47 2.03 -10.02
C VAL A 26 -12.21 2.83 -10.24
N LEU A 27 -11.09 2.31 -9.77
CA LEU A 27 -9.79 2.94 -9.89
C LEU A 27 -9.11 2.44 -11.16
N HIS A 28 -8.95 3.32 -12.14
CA HIS A 28 -8.30 3.01 -13.41
C HIS A 28 -6.82 3.35 -13.38
N SER A 29 -6.01 2.45 -13.88
CA SER A 29 -4.58 2.64 -14.18
C SER A 29 -4.30 2.34 -15.65
N PRO A 30 -3.14 2.66 -16.21
CA PRO A 30 -2.82 2.32 -17.60
C PRO A 30 -2.94 0.82 -17.87
N GLY A 31 -3.93 0.43 -18.68
CA GLY A 31 -4.16 -0.95 -19.08
C GLY A 31 -4.88 -1.86 -18.08
N ASP A 32 -5.31 -1.34 -16.91
CA ASP A 32 -5.99 -2.12 -15.88
C ASP A 32 -6.96 -1.28 -15.06
N TYR A 33 -7.85 -1.92 -14.32
CA TYR A 33 -8.75 -1.25 -13.38
C TYR A 33 -9.06 -2.14 -12.17
N ASN A 34 -9.38 -1.52 -11.04
CA ASN A 34 -9.81 -2.20 -9.83
C ASN A 34 -11.16 -1.64 -9.34
N ILE A 35 -12.14 -2.52 -9.18
CA ILE A 35 -13.42 -2.16 -8.55
C ILE A 35 -13.25 -2.27 -7.03
N LEU A 36 -13.42 -1.16 -6.35
CA LEU A 36 -13.25 -1.09 -4.90
C LEU A 36 -14.56 -1.43 -4.19
N VAL A 37 -14.95 -2.71 -4.23
CA VAL A 37 -16.16 -3.19 -3.54
C VAL A 37 -16.10 -2.92 -2.02
N PRO A 38 -17.25 -2.86 -1.31
CA PRO A 38 -17.30 -2.49 0.11
C PRO A 38 -16.29 -3.25 1.00
N GLY A 39 -16.15 -4.56 0.83
CA GLY A 39 -15.19 -5.38 1.60
C GLY A 39 -13.71 -5.03 1.35
N HIS A 40 -13.36 -4.35 0.26
CA HIS A 40 -12.00 -3.88 -0.02
C HIS A 40 -11.68 -2.53 0.63
N ARG A 41 -12.67 -1.71 0.94
CA ARG A 41 -12.46 -0.32 1.37
C ARG A 41 -13.10 0.06 2.71
N LEU A 42 -14.19 -0.62 3.12
CA LEU A 42 -14.92 -0.33 4.35
C LEU A 42 -14.55 -1.35 5.42
N MET A 43 -13.92 -0.88 6.50
CA MET A 43 -13.39 -1.77 7.53
C MET A 43 -14.47 -2.52 8.30
N ASP A 44 -15.65 -1.91 8.53
CA ASP A 44 -16.76 -2.59 9.21
C ASP A 44 -17.30 -3.76 8.38
N VAL A 45 -17.43 -3.56 7.05
CA VAL A 45 -17.84 -4.63 6.12
C VAL A 45 -16.76 -5.72 6.07
N ARG A 46 -15.49 -5.34 5.96
CA ARG A 46 -14.36 -6.29 5.97
C ARG A 46 -14.34 -7.10 7.26
N LYS A 47 -14.50 -6.43 8.41
CA LYS A 47 -14.53 -7.08 9.71
C LYS A 47 -15.65 -8.13 9.77
N GLN A 48 -16.86 -7.76 9.37
CA GLN A 48 -17.99 -8.71 9.35
C GLN A 48 -17.67 -9.95 8.50
N VAL A 49 -17.12 -9.75 7.29
CA VAL A 49 -16.79 -10.85 6.38
C VAL A 49 -15.76 -11.81 6.99
N ILE A 50 -14.72 -11.29 7.64
CA ILE A 50 -13.69 -12.17 8.22
C ILE A 50 -14.16 -12.83 9.51
N ASP A 51 -15.00 -12.16 10.31
CA ASP A 51 -15.63 -12.76 11.48
C ASP A 51 -16.56 -13.93 11.09
N ASP A 52 -17.40 -13.74 10.08
CA ASP A 52 -18.31 -14.78 9.56
C ASP A 52 -17.54 -15.96 8.96
N ALA A 53 -16.34 -15.71 8.42
CA ALA A 53 -15.45 -16.75 7.90
C ALA A 53 -14.63 -17.46 8.99
N GLY A 54 -14.71 -17.02 10.25
CA GLY A 54 -13.92 -17.58 11.35
C GLY A 54 -12.42 -17.28 11.25
N ILE A 55 -12.06 -16.14 10.65
CA ILE A 55 -10.66 -15.70 10.50
C ILE A 55 -10.29 -14.79 11.67
N ASP A 56 -9.34 -15.21 12.48
CA ASP A 56 -8.90 -14.44 13.65
C ASP A 56 -8.17 -13.15 13.28
N LYS A 57 -7.29 -13.21 12.27
CA LYS A 57 -6.45 -12.07 11.86
C LYS A 57 -6.28 -12.02 10.35
N GLN A 58 -6.33 -10.82 9.79
CA GLN A 58 -6.04 -10.55 8.39
C GLN A 58 -4.99 -9.44 8.28
N VAL A 59 -3.81 -9.76 7.76
CA VAL A 59 -2.80 -8.76 7.44
C VAL A 59 -3.28 -7.94 6.25
N ILE A 60 -3.32 -6.63 6.41
CA ILE A 60 -3.68 -5.70 5.33
C ILE A 60 -2.43 -5.08 4.69
N SER A 61 -2.48 -4.92 3.39
CA SER A 61 -1.44 -4.28 2.60
C SER A 61 -2.04 -3.49 1.44
N PHE A 62 -1.24 -2.61 0.84
CA PHE A 62 -1.66 -1.85 -0.33
C PHE A 62 -1.33 -2.65 -1.59
N THR A 63 -2.35 -2.89 -2.44
CA THR A 63 -2.22 -3.75 -3.62
C THR A 63 -1.50 -3.06 -4.78
N ALA A 64 -0.94 -3.87 -5.70
CA ALA A 64 -0.37 -3.37 -6.95
C ALA A 64 -1.44 -2.65 -7.81
N PRO A 65 -1.03 -1.64 -8.63
CA PRO A 65 0.31 -1.10 -8.76
C PRO A 65 0.74 -0.13 -7.65
N GLY A 66 -0.05 0.03 -6.59
CA GLY A 66 0.29 0.88 -5.46
C GLY A 66 0.47 2.34 -5.87
N THR A 67 1.60 2.93 -5.51
CA THR A 67 1.97 4.30 -5.89
C THR A 67 2.93 4.36 -7.08
N LEU A 68 3.27 3.22 -7.70
CA LEU A 68 4.33 3.10 -8.72
C LEU A 68 4.06 3.88 -10.00
N ILE A 69 2.80 4.06 -10.38
CA ILE A 69 2.42 4.77 -11.61
C ILE A 69 2.41 6.28 -11.45
N GLU A 70 2.53 6.77 -10.24
CA GLU A 70 2.54 8.20 -9.94
C GLU A 70 3.89 8.85 -10.26
N THR A 71 3.94 10.19 -10.26
CA THR A 71 5.23 10.88 -10.25
C THR A 71 5.98 10.55 -8.96
N PRO A 72 7.33 10.57 -8.94
CA PRO A 72 8.11 10.20 -7.75
C PRO A 72 7.70 10.98 -6.49
N ASP A 73 7.49 12.29 -6.58
CA ASP A 73 7.10 13.10 -5.43
C ASP A 73 5.66 12.78 -4.96
N ARG A 74 4.72 12.60 -5.90
CA ARG A 74 3.35 12.20 -5.57
C ARG A 74 3.30 10.81 -4.96
N SER A 75 4.15 9.89 -5.42
CA SER A 75 4.29 8.55 -4.84
C SER A 75 4.70 8.61 -3.37
N VAL A 76 5.63 9.50 -3.00
CA VAL A 76 6.01 9.71 -1.59
C VAL A 76 4.83 10.23 -0.76
N GLU A 77 4.12 11.24 -1.25
CA GLU A 77 2.95 11.79 -0.55
C GLU A 77 1.87 10.72 -0.31
N LEU A 78 1.53 9.97 -1.35
CA LEU A 78 0.49 8.93 -1.28
C LEU A 78 0.92 7.75 -0.42
N ALA A 79 2.19 7.32 -0.49
CA ALA A 79 2.70 6.26 0.36
C ALA A 79 2.59 6.65 1.84
N ARG A 80 3.02 7.86 2.21
CA ARG A 80 2.88 8.39 3.56
C ARG A 80 1.42 8.43 4.01
N ARG A 81 0.52 8.92 3.15
CA ARG A 81 -0.90 8.99 3.45
C ARG A 81 -1.53 7.61 3.67
N VAL A 82 -1.20 6.63 2.82
CA VAL A 82 -1.68 5.24 2.97
C VAL A 82 -1.16 4.63 4.28
N ASN A 83 0.11 4.85 4.63
CA ASN A 83 0.69 4.34 5.85
C ASN A 83 0.04 4.96 7.11
N ASP A 84 -0.28 6.25 7.08
CA ASP A 84 -1.03 6.91 8.16
C ASP A 84 -2.43 6.28 8.34
N ILE A 85 -3.15 6.06 7.24
CA ILE A 85 -4.47 5.40 7.25
C ILE A 85 -4.35 3.96 7.79
N PHE A 86 -3.34 3.21 7.37
CA PHE A 86 -3.11 1.84 7.85
C PHE A 86 -2.76 1.79 9.33
N ALA A 87 -2.02 2.78 9.83
CA ALA A 87 -1.76 2.91 11.25
C ALA A 87 -3.04 3.22 12.05
N ASP A 88 -3.94 4.05 11.52
CA ASP A 88 -5.25 4.32 12.12
C ASP A 88 -6.12 3.06 12.17
N ILE A 89 -6.15 2.31 11.08
CA ILE A 89 -6.88 1.02 11.02
C ILE A 89 -6.30 0.06 12.06
N GLN A 90 -4.98 -0.12 12.09
CA GLN A 90 -4.33 -1.02 13.04
C GLN A 90 -4.59 -0.60 14.50
N ARG A 91 -4.61 0.69 14.80
CA ARG A 91 -4.96 1.21 16.14
C ARG A 91 -6.42 0.95 16.49
N SER A 92 -7.32 1.05 15.52
CA SER A 92 -8.76 0.81 15.72
C SER A 92 -9.11 -0.67 15.87
N TYR A 93 -8.30 -1.55 15.28
CA TYR A 93 -8.52 -3.01 15.29
C TYR A 93 -7.21 -3.75 15.62
N PRO A 94 -6.63 -3.56 16.82
CA PRO A 94 -5.25 -3.98 17.12
C PRO A 94 -5.04 -5.50 17.08
N ASP A 95 -6.07 -6.28 17.35
CA ASP A 95 -6.00 -7.73 17.39
C ASP A 95 -6.33 -8.40 16.05
N GLN A 96 -6.95 -7.67 15.11
CA GLN A 96 -7.52 -8.27 13.91
C GLN A 96 -6.86 -7.83 12.61
N PHE A 97 -6.45 -6.54 12.48
CA PHE A 97 -5.89 -5.99 11.24
C PHE A 97 -4.47 -5.44 11.40
N PRO A 98 -3.44 -6.31 11.60
CA PRO A 98 -2.07 -5.84 11.47
C PRO A 98 -1.81 -5.37 10.04
N ALA A 99 -1.07 -4.27 9.88
CA ALA A 99 -0.87 -3.65 8.59
C ALA A 99 0.61 -3.63 8.18
N LEU A 100 0.86 -3.78 6.88
CA LEU A 100 2.15 -3.62 6.25
C LEU A 100 2.22 -2.26 5.56
N ALA A 101 3.34 -1.56 5.76
CA ALA A 101 3.60 -0.31 5.08
C ALA A 101 3.74 -0.50 3.57
N THR A 102 3.41 0.54 2.81
CA THR A 102 3.78 0.68 1.40
C THR A 102 4.93 1.69 1.26
N LEU A 103 5.76 1.52 0.24
CA LEU A 103 6.90 2.39 -0.01
C LEU A 103 6.82 3.02 -1.41
N PRO A 104 7.39 4.23 -1.60
CA PRO A 104 7.44 4.90 -2.90
C PRO A 104 8.58 4.31 -3.76
N LEU A 105 8.42 3.05 -4.21
CA LEU A 105 9.50 2.31 -4.90
C LEU A 105 9.98 2.94 -6.21
N ASN A 106 9.21 3.86 -6.80
CA ASN A 106 9.65 4.66 -7.94
C ASN A 106 10.50 5.89 -7.55
N LYS A 107 10.78 6.04 -6.25
CA LYS A 107 11.73 7.00 -5.66
C LYS A 107 12.58 6.28 -4.59
N PRO A 108 13.53 5.41 -5.00
CA PRO A 108 14.26 4.51 -4.09
C PRO A 108 14.94 5.21 -2.91
N GLU A 109 15.43 6.43 -3.13
CA GLU A 109 16.09 7.23 -2.09
C GLU A 109 15.16 7.63 -0.93
N ALA A 110 13.85 7.62 -1.14
CA ALA A 110 12.86 7.94 -0.10
C ALA A 110 12.35 6.69 0.64
N CYS A 111 12.67 5.49 0.17
CA CYS A 111 12.13 4.26 0.72
C CYS A 111 12.60 3.97 2.15
N ALA A 112 13.89 4.21 2.45
CA ALA A 112 14.46 3.93 3.75
C ALA A 112 13.82 4.81 4.84
N ASP A 113 13.69 6.11 4.58
CA ASP A 113 13.12 7.08 5.52
C ASP A 113 11.64 6.79 5.81
N GLU A 114 10.86 6.51 4.75
CA GLU A 114 9.43 6.20 4.95
C GLU A 114 9.23 4.85 5.63
N MET A 115 10.06 3.85 5.34
CA MET A 115 10.04 2.57 6.04
C MET A 115 10.33 2.75 7.54
N GLU A 116 11.38 3.50 7.87
CA GLU A 116 11.72 3.78 9.27
C GLU A 116 10.56 4.46 9.98
N ARG A 117 10.01 5.53 9.40
CA ARG A 117 8.84 6.21 9.95
C ARG A 117 7.66 5.25 10.17
N ALA A 118 7.36 4.43 9.17
CA ALA A 118 6.22 3.52 9.21
C ALA A 118 6.32 2.48 10.33
N VAL A 119 7.51 1.93 10.57
CA VAL A 119 7.67 0.89 11.60
C VAL A 119 7.97 1.45 12.98
N THR A 120 8.71 2.56 13.09
CA THR A 120 9.13 3.10 14.40
C THR A 120 8.14 4.09 14.99
N GLU A 121 7.54 4.97 14.16
CA GLU A 121 6.61 6.00 14.62
C GLU A 121 5.15 5.55 14.51
N LEU A 122 4.80 4.89 13.41
CA LEU A 122 3.42 4.44 13.17
C LEU A 122 3.15 3.04 13.72
N GLY A 123 4.19 2.23 13.97
CA GLY A 123 4.09 0.89 14.57
C GLY A 123 3.55 -0.18 13.60
N LEU A 124 3.66 0.04 12.27
CA LEU A 124 3.29 -0.95 11.27
C LEU A 124 4.17 -2.19 11.37
N LYS A 125 3.66 -3.36 10.97
CA LYS A 125 4.23 -4.66 11.32
C LYS A 125 5.28 -5.19 10.33
N GLY A 126 5.58 -4.43 9.30
CA GLY A 126 6.51 -4.75 8.24
C GLY A 126 6.17 -3.96 6.99
N VAL A 127 6.67 -4.38 5.86
CA VAL A 127 6.54 -3.67 4.59
C VAL A 127 6.08 -4.62 3.49
N CYS A 128 5.13 -4.18 2.68
CA CYS A 128 4.78 -4.83 1.42
C CYS A 128 5.54 -4.13 0.28
N ILE A 129 6.36 -4.88 -0.44
CA ILE A 129 7.06 -4.41 -1.64
C ILE A 129 6.65 -5.24 -2.85
N PHE A 130 6.91 -4.72 -4.04
CA PHE A 130 6.66 -5.44 -5.29
C PHE A 130 7.93 -6.09 -5.82
N SER A 131 7.80 -7.10 -6.68
CA SER A 131 8.96 -7.81 -7.27
C SER A 131 9.80 -6.95 -8.21
N ASN A 132 9.23 -5.85 -8.73
CA ASN A 132 9.93 -4.80 -9.46
C ASN A 132 9.20 -3.47 -9.31
N ALA A 133 9.89 -2.36 -9.61
CA ALA A 133 9.35 -1.02 -9.67
C ALA A 133 9.54 -0.45 -11.08
N ASN A 134 8.44 -0.41 -11.87
CA ASN A 134 8.45 0.11 -13.25
C ASN A 134 9.55 -0.52 -14.13
N GLY A 135 9.73 -1.84 -14.03
CA GLY A 135 10.74 -2.59 -14.78
C GLY A 135 12.13 -2.65 -14.12
N VAL A 136 12.36 -1.95 -13.03
CA VAL A 136 13.60 -2.07 -12.24
C VAL A 136 13.41 -3.19 -11.22
N ALA A 137 14.26 -4.23 -11.29
CA ALA A 137 14.20 -5.34 -10.36
C ALA A 137 14.44 -4.86 -8.92
N ILE A 138 13.68 -5.40 -7.96
CA ILE A 138 13.82 -4.98 -6.55
C ILE A 138 15.20 -5.34 -5.95
N SER A 139 15.97 -6.19 -6.62
CA SER A 139 17.36 -6.50 -6.27
C SER A 139 18.38 -5.49 -6.79
N ASP A 140 17.95 -4.50 -7.57
CA ASP A 140 18.84 -3.46 -8.09
C ASP A 140 19.52 -2.69 -6.96
N PRO A 141 20.79 -2.30 -7.14
CA PRO A 141 21.55 -1.52 -6.14
C PRO A 141 20.87 -0.24 -5.65
N CYS A 142 20.01 0.37 -6.44
CA CYS A 142 19.26 1.58 -6.01
C CYS A 142 18.38 1.33 -4.77
N PHE A 143 18.00 0.06 -4.49
CA PHE A 143 17.22 -0.31 -3.31
C PHE A 143 18.05 -0.76 -2.12
N TRP A 144 19.37 -0.89 -2.24
CA TRP A 144 20.22 -1.38 -1.15
C TRP A 144 20.12 -0.55 0.13
N PRO A 145 20.07 0.80 0.10
CA PRO A 145 19.88 1.58 1.33
C PRO A 145 18.62 1.21 2.10
N MET A 146 17.54 0.86 1.39
CA MET A 146 16.31 0.36 2.00
C MET A 146 16.55 -0.97 2.72
N TYR A 147 17.29 -1.91 2.10
CA TYR A 147 17.58 -3.22 2.72
C TYR A 147 18.54 -3.10 3.90
N GLU A 148 19.55 -2.23 3.80
CA GLU A 148 20.47 -1.94 4.91
C GLU A 148 19.69 -1.42 6.12
N ARG A 149 18.80 -0.44 5.90
CA ARG A 149 17.98 0.10 6.97
C ARG A 149 16.98 -0.92 7.53
N ALA A 150 16.40 -1.75 6.68
CA ALA A 150 15.52 -2.84 7.09
C ALA A 150 16.22 -3.86 8.00
N ASN A 151 17.46 -4.20 7.66
CA ASN A 151 18.27 -5.11 8.48
C ASN A 151 18.58 -4.51 9.87
N GLU A 152 18.89 -3.21 9.95
CA GLU A 152 19.13 -2.53 11.22
C GLU A 152 17.87 -2.51 12.11
N LEU A 153 16.70 -2.34 11.50
CA LEU A 153 15.42 -2.25 12.19
C LEU A 153 14.70 -3.61 12.36
N ASN A 154 15.27 -4.71 11.84
CA ASN A 154 14.66 -6.03 11.78
C ASN A 154 13.26 -6.02 11.12
N VAL A 155 13.12 -5.32 10.00
CA VAL A 155 11.87 -5.19 9.27
C VAL A 155 11.62 -6.42 8.40
N VAL A 156 10.40 -6.94 8.46
CA VAL A 156 9.94 -8.03 7.59
C VAL A 156 9.42 -7.47 6.29
N PHE A 157 9.87 -8.03 5.17
CA PHE A 157 9.31 -7.77 3.84
C PHE A 157 8.34 -8.86 3.42
N PHE A 158 7.17 -8.45 2.94
CA PHE A 158 6.27 -9.27 2.15
C PHE A 158 6.43 -8.86 0.69
N VAL A 159 6.94 -9.78 -0.15
CA VAL A 159 7.14 -9.51 -1.58
C VAL A 159 5.90 -9.94 -2.34
N HIS A 160 5.16 -8.97 -2.90
CA HIS A 160 4.02 -9.21 -3.77
C HIS A 160 4.50 -9.34 -5.22
N PRO A 161 4.25 -10.45 -5.91
CA PRO A 161 4.63 -10.60 -7.31
C PRO A 161 3.88 -9.60 -8.19
N THR A 162 4.61 -9.05 -9.16
CA THR A 162 4.07 -8.21 -10.23
C THR A 162 4.48 -8.78 -11.59
N PHE A 163 4.09 -8.14 -12.68
CA PHE A 163 4.51 -8.57 -14.01
C PHE A 163 6.04 -8.70 -14.06
N PRO A 164 6.57 -9.81 -14.60
CA PRO A 164 8.01 -10.02 -14.68
C PRO A 164 8.67 -8.93 -15.52
N VAL A 165 9.90 -8.59 -15.15
CA VAL A 165 10.79 -7.77 -15.99
C VAL A 165 11.19 -8.67 -17.15
N GLY A 166 10.78 -8.29 -18.37
CA GLY A 166 11.10 -9.02 -19.60
C GLY A 166 12.52 -8.79 -20.10
#